data_38072a65f5dfbe52e233f72cde8e04e5
#
_entry.id   38072a65f5dfbe52e233f72cde8e04e5
#
_cell.length_a   1.000
_cell.length_b   1.000
_cell.length_c   1.000
_cell.angle_alpha   90.00
_cell.angle_beta   90.00
_cell.angle_gamma   90.00
#
_symmetry.space_group_name_H-M   'P 1'
#
loop_
_entity.id
_entity.type
_entity.pdbx_description
1 polymer ?
#
loop_
_entity_poly.entity_id
_entity_poly.type
_entity_poly.pdbx_seq_one_letter_code
_entity_poly.pdbx_strand_id
1 'polypeptide(L)'
;MKLVKVLPVMAAFVVLSACASETAKMESKPAQGAMPTVTDKTVVYSCNKKTVTAVYQFENQEATAAMVMVGNKVIAKDFSRDTAQKDFTSFTSGKYVWNVDTGLTLDKFDSVVPVNLLIKGKKADKIVVKNCDVDAKATAKANQ
;
A
#
# COMPACT_ATOMS: atom_id res chain seq x y z
N MET A 1 40.33 0.79 65.82
CA MET A 1 40.06 0.66 65.32
C MET A 1 39.13 0.93 64.57
N LYS A 2 38.85 1.15 64.06
CA LYS A 2 38.27 1.28 63.32
C LYS A 2 37.51 1.71 62.58
N LEU A 3 37.23 1.98 61.99
CA LEU A 3 36.71 2.26 61.24
C LEU A 3 35.98 2.49 60.47
N VAL A 4 35.69 2.59 60.00
CA VAL A 4 35.06 2.75 59.28
C VAL A 4 34.42 3.11 58.49
N LYS A 5 34.11 3.27 57.95
CA LYS A 5 33.64 3.47 57.14
C LYS A 5 32.81 3.74 56.42
N VAL A 6 32.51 3.93 55.97
CA VAL A 6 31.81 4.21 55.35
C VAL A 6 31.29 4.53 54.54
N LEU A 7 30.92 4.60 53.96
CA LEU A 7 30.49 4.83 53.16
C LEU A 7 29.71 5.19 52.38
N PRO A 8 29.58 5.39 51.81
CA PRO A 8 29.03 5.78 50.98
C PRO A 8 28.24 5.66 50.23
N VAL A 9 28.02 5.55 49.88
CA VAL A 9 27.33 5.41 49.26
C VAL A 9 26.54 5.94 48.55
N MET A 10 26.28 6.23 48.38
CA MET A 10 25.54 6.65 47.83
C MET A 10 25.16 7.12 46.83
N ALA A 11 25.48 7.28 46.50
CA ALA A 11 25.36 7.85 45.53
C ALA A 11 24.70 7.43 44.61
N ALA A 12 24.87 6.78 44.44
CA ALA A 12 24.33 6.27 43.50
C ALA A 12 23.19 6.66 43.00
N PHE A 13 22.76 6.85 43.35
CA PHE A 13 21.68 6.99 42.86
C PHE A 13 21.17 7.80 42.06
N VAL A 14 21.53 8.15 42.00
CA VAL A 14 21.10 9.02 41.37
C VAL A 14 20.94 8.91 40.17
N VAL A 15 21.62 8.52 39.82
CA VAL A 15 21.62 8.39 38.62
C VAL A 15 20.57 8.00 38.05
N LEU A 16 20.13 7.36 38.50
CA LEU A 16 19.15 6.95 37.91
C LEU A 16 18.25 7.79 37.45
N SER A 17 18.11 8.52 38.02
CA SER A 17 17.17 9.30 37.57
C SER A 17 17.41 9.72 36.35
N ALA A 18 18.43 9.92 36.15
CA ALA A 18 18.67 10.46 34.94
C ALA A 18 18.18 9.63 33.98
N CYS A 19 18.34 8.57 34.12
CA CYS A 19 17.94 7.81 33.11
C CYS A 19 16.68 8.03 32.86
N ALA A 20 16.12 8.20 33.77
CA ALA A 20 14.83 8.27 33.46
C ALA A 20 14.67 9.25 32.57
N SER A 21 15.33 10.15 32.71
CA SER A 21 15.00 11.10 31.91
C SER A 21 15.17 10.73 30.63
N GLU A 22 16.02 10.17 30.38
CA GLU A 22 16.19 9.99 29.12
C GLU A 22 15.22 9.29 28.60
N THR A 23 14.77 8.55 29.20
CA THR A 23 13.87 7.82 28.59
C THR A 23 12.94 8.68 28.12
N ALA A 24 12.74 9.53 28.78
CA ALA A 24 11.76 10.27 28.34
C ALA A 24 12.04 10.64 27.07
N LYS A 25 13.06 10.83 26.81
CA LYS A 25 13.23 11.27 25.63
C LYS A 25 12.94 10.43 24.72
N MET A 26 13.11 9.49 24.90
CA MET A 26 12.87 8.71 23.94
C MET A 26 11.68 8.82 23.52
N GLU A 27 11.06 9.18 24.11
CA GLU A 27 9.94 9.22 23.66
C GLU A 27 9.77 9.89 22.68
N SER A 28 10.41 10.32 22.58
CA SER A 28 10.25 10.99 21.59
C SER A 28 10.12 10.41 20.54
N LYS A 29 10.28 9.90 20.34
CA LYS A 29 10.19 9.46 19.30
C LYS A 29 9.20 9.13 18.78
N PRO A 30 8.98 9.03 18.96
CA PRO A 30 8.16 8.73 18.55
C PRO A 30 7.56 8.99 17.56
N ALA A 31 7.76 9.46 17.37
CA ALA A 31 7.38 9.84 16.43
C ALA A 31 7.22 8.95 15.61
N GLN A 32 7.48 8.22 15.77
CA GLN A 32 7.43 7.47 15.05
C GLN A 32 6.60 7.37 14.37
N GLY A 33 6.63 7.66 14.07
CA GLY A 33 6.10 7.65 13.12
C GLY A 33 4.83 7.34 12.92
N ALA A 34 4.13 8.01 12.28
CA ALA A 34 2.80 7.64 11.98
C ALA A 34 2.84 6.42 11.09
N MET A 35 2.06 5.45 11.40
CA MET A 35 1.88 4.33 10.51
C MET A 35 1.15 4.82 9.27
N PRO A 36 1.50 4.33 8.10
CA PRO A 36 0.80 4.74 6.90
C PRO A 36 -0.67 4.37 7.02
N THR A 37 -1.52 5.27 6.58
CA THR A 37 -2.95 4.99 6.54
C THR A 37 -3.22 4.11 5.34
N VAL A 38 -3.74 2.94 5.58
CA VAL A 38 -4.09 1.98 4.53
C VAL A 38 -5.57 2.10 4.24
N THR A 39 -5.92 2.29 2.98
CA THR A 39 -7.31 2.44 2.54
C THR A 39 -7.54 1.60 1.29
N ASP A 40 -8.61 0.82 1.28
CA ASP A 40 -8.99 0.05 0.12
C ASP A 40 -10.08 0.79 -0.66
N LYS A 41 -9.98 0.79 -1.98
CA LYS A 41 -10.99 1.35 -2.87
C LYS A 41 -11.29 0.38 -4.00
N THR A 42 -12.55 0.22 -4.31
CA THR A 42 -13.01 -0.64 -5.40
C THR A 42 -13.37 0.21 -6.60
N VAL A 43 -12.87 -0.18 -7.76
CA VAL A 43 -13.24 0.45 -9.02
C VAL A 43 -13.79 -0.62 -9.95
N VAL A 44 -14.91 -0.31 -10.57
CA VAL A 44 -15.54 -1.19 -11.55
C VAL A 44 -15.35 -0.57 -12.92
N TYR A 45 -14.85 -1.38 -13.84
CA TYR A 45 -14.57 -0.96 -15.20
C TYR A 45 -15.39 -1.78 -16.19
N SER A 46 -15.76 -1.14 -17.30
CA SER A 46 -16.33 -1.81 -18.46
C SER A 46 -15.24 -1.92 -19.52
N CYS A 47 -14.85 -3.12 -19.89
CA CYS A 47 -13.75 -3.38 -20.81
C CYS A 47 -14.24 -4.29 -21.95
N ASN A 48 -14.60 -3.69 -23.11
CA ASN A 48 -15.05 -4.49 -24.24
C ASN A 48 -16.12 -5.52 -23.86
N LYS A 49 -17.19 -5.07 -23.25
CA LYS A 49 -18.33 -5.91 -22.81
C LYS A 49 -17.99 -6.85 -21.64
N LYS A 50 -16.80 -6.76 -21.07
CA LYS A 50 -16.45 -7.48 -19.85
C LYS A 50 -16.41 -6.51 -18.69
N THR A 51 -16.91 -6.93 -17.57
CA THR A 51 -16.77 -6.17 -16.33
C THR A 51 -15.47 -6.57 -15.66
N VAL A 52 -14.69 -5.59 -15.28
CA VAL A 52 -13.47 -5.81 -14.49
C VAL A 52 -13.61 -5.05 -13.19
N THR A 53 -13.35 -5.71 -12.09
CA THR A 53 -13.35 -5.08 -10.78
C THR A 53 -11.95 -5.12 -10.22
N ALA A 54 -11.43 -3.98 -9.85
CA ALA A 54 -10.13 -3.88 -9.19
C ALA A 54 -10.35 -3.29 -7.80
N VAL A 55 -9.76 -3.93 -6.80
CA VAL A 55 -9.70 -3.40 -5.45
C VAL A 55 -8.26 -2.97 -5.23
N TYR A 56 -8.05 -1.68 -5.09
CA TYR A 56 -6.73 -1.11 -4.86
C TYR A 56 -6.53 -0.85 -3.38
N GLN A 57 -5.34 -1.15 -2.91
CA GLN A 57 -4.92 -0.79 -1.58
C GLN A 57 -3.99 0.41 -1.69
N PHE A 58 -4.33 1.47 -0.98
CA PHE A 58 -3.54 2.69 -0.96
C PHE A 58 -2.87 2.83 0.40
N GLU A 59 -1.59 3.17 0.37
CA GLU A 59 -0.89 3.63 1.56
C GLU A 59 -0.74 5.14 1.41
N ASN A 60 -1.46 5.88 2.22
CA ASN A 60 -1.65 7.32 2.05
C ASN A 60 -2.29 7.60 0.68
N GLN A 61 -1.59 8.15 -0.26
CA GLN A 61 -2.09 8.45 -1.60
C GLN A 61 -1.64 7.45 -2.66
N GLU A 62 -0.66 6.59 -2.36
CA GLU A 62 -0.10 5.71 -3.37
C GLU A 62 -0.76 4.34 -3.40
N ALA A 63 -1.09 3.87 -4.57
CA ALA A 63 -1.58 2.51 -4.75
C ALA A 63 -0.42 1.53 -4.68
N THR A 64 -0.43 0.66 -3.68
CA THR A 64 0.67 -0.29 -3.41
C THR A 64 0.34 -1.71 -3.82
N ALA A 65 -0.94 -2.07 -3.85
CA ALA A 65 -1.39 -3.40 -4.18
C ALA A 65 -2.74 -3.37 -4.86
N ALA A 66 -3.11 -4.47 -5.49
CA ALA A 66 -4.41 -4.61 -6.13
C ALA A 66 -4.87 -6.06 -6.15
N MET A 67 -6.20 -6.24 -6.18
CA MET A 67 -6.83 -7.49 -6.52
C MET A 67 -7.66 -7.22 -7.77
N VAL A 68 -7.56 -8.07 -8.78
CA VAL A 68 -8.27 -7.88 -10.04
C VAL A 68 -9.16 -9.08 -10.35
N MET A 69 -10.42 -8.78 -10.71
CA MET A 69 -11.39 -9.76 -11.12
C MET A 69 -11.90 -9.41 -12.53
N VAL A 70 -12.08 -10.42 -13.35
CA VAL A 70 -12.72 -10.28 -14.67
C VAL A 70 -14.03 -11.07 -14.63
N GLY A 71 -15.14 -10.36 -14.71
CA GLY A 71 -16.45 -10.96 -14.44
C GLY A 71 -16.48 -11.46 -12.99
N ASN A 72 -16.78 -12.73 -12.83
CA ASN A 72 -16.82 -13.34 -11.50
C ASN A 72 -15.54 -14.12 -11.17
N LYS A 73 -14.52 -14.00 -12.01
CA LYS A 73 -13.29 -14.74 -11.80
C LYS A 73 -12.19 -13.85 -11.25
N VAL A 74 -11.67 -14.22 -10.10
CA VAL A 74 -10.50 -13.55 -9.53
C VAL A 74 -9.28 -13.97 -10.34
N ILE A 75 -8.58 -13.01 -10.92
CA ILE A 75 -7.35 -13.26 -11.69
C ILE A 75 -6.19 -13.42 -10.72
N ALA A 76 -6.03 -12.49 -9.79
CA ALA A 76 -5.08 -12.60 -8.69
C ALA A 76 -5.49 -11.64 -7.58
N LYS A 77 -5.11 -11.98 -6.35
CA LYS A 77 -5.41 -11.18 -5.16
C LYS A 77 -4.20 -10.42 -4.66
N ASP A 78 -3.05 -10.70 -5.23
CA ASP A 78 -1.77 -10.28 -4.69
C ASP A 78 -0.94 -9.51 -5.73
N PHE A 79 -1.58 -8.70 -6.52
CA PHE A 79 -0.87 -7.80 -7.39
C PHE A 79 -0.12 -6.77 -6.55
N SER A 80 1.19 -6.65 -6.78
CA SER A 80 2.04 -5.67 -6.11
C SER A 80 2.45 -4.59 -7.08
N ARG A 81 2.58 -3.37 -6.59
CA ARG A 81 2.99 -2.23 -7.40
C ARG A 81 4.40 -2.43 -7.96
N ASP A 82 4.52 -2.30 -9.28
CA ASP A 82 5.81 -2.33 -9.95
C ASP A 82 6.30 -0.88 -10.13
N THR A 83 7.18 -0.45 -9.24
CA THR A 83 7.68 0.92 -9.24
C THR A 83 8.77 1.16 -10.29
N ALA A 84 9.26 0.12 -10.92
CA ALA A 84 10.23 0.26 -12.01
C ALA A 84 9.56 0.74 -13.30
N GLN A 85 8.27 0.44 -13.47
CA GLN A 85 7.51 0.89 -14.62
C GLN A 85 7.09 2.35 -14.43
N LYS A 86 7.40 3.21 -15.38
CA LYS A 86 7.13 4.65 -15.30
C LYS A 86 6.03 5.11 -16.25
N ASP A 87 5.80 4.35 -17.31
CA ASP A 87 4.81 4.74 -18.31
C ASP A 87 3.37 4.46 -17.86
N PHE A 88 3.23 3.61 -16.86
CA PHE A 88 1.92 3.22 -16.31
C PHE A 88 2.03 3.05 -14.81
N THR A 89 0.89 3.08 -14.14
CA THR A 89 0.76 2.57 -12.79
C THR A 89 0.56 1.05 -12.93
N SER A 90 1.65 0.29 -12.84
CA SER A 90 1.63 -1.15 -13.10
C SER A 90 1.64 -1.96 -11.82
N PHE A 91 0.92 -3.07 -11.86
CA PHE A 91 0.90 -4.06 -10.78
C PHE A 91 1.15 -5.44 -11.37
N THR A 92 1.94 -6.25 -10.69
CA THR A 92 2.31 -7.59 -11.16
C THR A 92 1.95 -8.66 -10.14
N SER A 93 1.52 -9.80 -10.64
CA SER A 93 1.29 -11.01 -9.85
C SER A 93 1.61 -12.22 -10.71
N GLY A 94 2.74 -12.90 -10.44
CA GLY A 94 3.22 -14.00 -11.25
C GLY A 94 3.38 -13.57 -12.71
N LYS A 95 2.62 -14.19 -13.58
CA LYS A 95 2.66 -13.86 -15.02
C LYS A 95 1.66 -12.77 -15.41
N TYR A 96 0.85 -12.30 -14.50
CA TYR A 96 -0.15 -11.28 -14.81
C TYR A 96 0.42 -9.88 -14.59
N VAL A 97 0.04 -8.95 -15.46
CA VAL A 97 0.38 -7.53 -15.33
C VAL A 97 -0.90 -6.73 -15.53
N TRP A 98 -1.23 -5.93 -14.54
CA TRP A 98 -2.35 -5.00 -14.60
C TRP A 98 -1.79 -3.59 -14.73
N ASN A 99 -2.03 -2.98 -15.88
CA ASN A 99 -1.56 -1.63 -16.19
C ASN A 99 -2.71 -0.66 -16.12
N VAL A 100 -2.54 0.37 -15.32
CA VAL A 100 -3.47 1.49 -15.19
C VAL A 100 -2.73 2.74 -15.64
N ASP A 101 -3.45 3.70 -16.17
CA ASP A 101 -2.84 4.96 -16.58
C ASP A 101 -2.17 5.64 -15.39
N THR A 102 -1.27 6.55 -15.68
CA THR A 102 -0.54 7.28 -14.64
C THR A 102 -1.49 8.16 -13.83
N GLY A 103 -1.12 8.44 -12.60
CA GLY A 103 -1.91 9.34 -11.75
C GLY A 103 -2.92 8.64 -10.86
N LEU A 104 -2.87 7.31 -10.74
CA LEU A 104 -3.74 6.59 -9.81
C LEU A 104 -3.33 6.91 -8.37
N THR A 105 -4.15 7.69 -7.71
CA THR A 105 -4.00 8.07 -6.30
C THR A 105 -5.30 7.83 -5.56
N LEU A 106 -5.27 7.88 -4.24
CA LEU A 106 -6.47 7.72 -3.43
C LEU A 106 -7.54 8.75 -3.79
N ASP A 107 -7.14 9.98 -4.12
CA ASP A 107 -8.07 11.05 -4.47
C ASP A 107 -8.64 10.89 -5.89
N LYS A 108 -8.01 10.11 -6.74
CA LYS A 108 -8.39 9.98 -8.15
C LYS A 108 -8.66 8.54 -8.56
N PHE A 109 -8.88 7.66 -7.59
CA PHE A 109 -9.03 6.22 -7.87
C PHE A 109 -10.16 5.91 -8.86
N ASP A 110 -11.19 6.72 -8.88
CA ASP A 110 -12.38 6.50 -9.70
C ASP A 110 -12.37 7.28 -11.03
N SER A 111 -11.28 7.93 -11.37
CA SER A 111 -11.16 8.71 -12.58
C SER A 111 -10.01 8.27 -13.49
N VAL A 112 -9.21 7.34 -13.06
CA VAL A 112 -8.08 6.82 -13.85
C VAL A 112 -8.48 5.51 -14.49
N VAL A 113 -8.25 5.36 -15.78
CA VAL A 113 -8.66 4.16 -16.51
C VAL A 113 -7.52 3.17 -16.64
N PRO A 114 -7.82 1.87 -16.68
CA PRO A 114 -6.80 0.88 -16.96
C PRO A 114 -6.49 0.82 -18.44
N VAL A 115 -5.24 0.52 -18.74
CA VAL A 115 -4.77 0.35 -20.11
C VAL A 115 -5.03 -1.08 -20.55
N ASN A 116 -4.63 -2.05 -19.76
CA ASN A 116 -4.84 -3.46 -20.08
C ASN A 116 -4.50 -4.39 -18.92
N LEU A 117 -4.96 -5.61 -19.05
CA LEU A 117 -4.51 -6.75 -18.25
C LEU A 117 -3.82 -7.71 -19.20
N LEU A 118 -2.57 -8.04 -18.89
CA LEU A 118 -1.74 -8.91 -19.72
C LEU A 118 -1.39 -10.21 -19.00
N ILE A 119 -1.13 -11.24 -19.78
CA ILE A 119 -0.44 -12.43 -19.32
C ILE A 119 0.91 -12.44 -20.04
N LYS A 120 2.00 -12.42 -19.28
CA LYS A 120 3.35 -12.49 -19.84
C LYS A 120 3.57 -13.85 -20.48
N GLY A 121 4.02 -13.86 -21.71
CA GLY A 121 4.31 -15.06 -22.44
C GLY A 121 5.80 -15.18 -22.77
N LYS A 122 6.21 -16.38 -23.17
CA LYS A 122 7.63 -16.60 -23.52
C LYS A 122 8.02 -15.88 -24.81
N LYS A 123 7.10 -15.80 -25.75
CA LYS A 123 7.36 -15.15 -27.05
C LYS A 123 6.64 -13.81 -27.16
N ALA A 124 5.46 -13.73 -26.65
CA ALA A 124 4.63 -12.54 -26.71
C ALA A 124 3.64 -12.50 -25.55
N ASP A 125 3.30 -11.32 -25.13
CA ASP A 125 2.31 -11.12 -24.07
C ASP A 125 0.90 -11.25 -24.66
N LYS A 126 -0.02 -11.81 -23.86
CA LYS A 126 -1.39 -11.98 -24.27
C LYS A 126 -2.26 -10.96 -23.54
N ILE A 127 -3.02 -10.18 -24.28
CA ILE A 127 -3.96 -9.22 -23.70
C ILE A 127 -5.22 -9.97 -23.25
N VAL A 128 -5.60 -9.83 -22.00
CA VAL A 128 -6.80 -10.43 -21.43
C VAL A 128 -7.97 -9.46 -21.53
N VAL A 129 -7.76 -8.19 -21.16
CA VAL A 129 -8.73 -7.12 -21.33
C VAL A 129 -8.02 -5.84 -21.72
N LYS A 130 -8.75 -4.97 -22.43
CA LYS A 130 -8.30 -3.64 -22.83
C LYS A 130 -9.52 -2.78 -23.15
N ASN A 131 -9.30 -1.52 -23.46
CA ASN A 131 -10.35 -0.56 -23.79
C ASN A 131 -11.38 -0.49 -22.68
N CYS A 132 -10.92 -0.05 -21.54
CA CYS A 132 -11.72 0.02 -20.33
C CYS A 132 -12.13 1.45 -20.02
N ASP A 133 -13.34 1.60 -19.53
CA ASP A 133 -13.83 2.86 -19.00
C ASP A 133 -14.31 2.63 -17.58
N VAL A 134 -14.27 3.66 -16.75
CA VAL A 134 -14.78 3.55 -15.38
C VAL A 134 -16.30 3.51 -15.42
N ASP A 135 -16.89 2.51 -14.79
CA ASP A 135 -18.32 2.50 -14.51
C ASP A 135 -18.54 3.28 -13.20
N ALA A 136 -18.81 4.56 -13.33
CA ALA A 136 -18.93 5.44 -12.18
C ALA A 136 -20.02 5.02 -11.21
N LYS A 137 -21.15 4.51 -11.74
CA LYS A 137 -22.27 4.13 -10.91
C LYS A 137 -21.95 2.87 -10.09
N ALA A 138 -21.38 1.87 -10.75
CA ALA A 138 -21.00 0.63 -10.08
C ALA A 138 -19.85 0.88 -9.09
N THR A 139 -18.91 1.75 -9.44
CA THR A 139 -17.80 2.13 -8.57
C THR A 139 -18.32 2.84 -7.32
N ALA A 140 -19.21 3.80 -7.47
CA ALA A 140 -19.78 4.50 -6.31
C ALA A 140 -20.52 3.52 -5.39
N LYS A 141 -21.27 2.58 -5.97
CA LYS A 141 -22.01 1.60 -5.18
C LYS A 141 -21.06 0.66 -4.43
N ALA A 142 -19.93 0.31 -5.01
CA ALA A 142 -18.98 -0.61 -4.40
C ALA A 142 -18.20 0.01 -3.23
N ASN A 143 -18.24 1.32 -3.07
CA ASN A 143 -17.53 2.04 -2.02
C ASN A 143 -18.45 2.67 -0.97
N GLN A 144 -19.72 2.28 -0.93
CA GLN A 144 -20.71 2.76 0.05
C GLN A 144 -20.63 2.05 1.40
#